data_51c57912d8755dae399e0c30eab46d43
#
_entry.id   51c57912d8755dae399e0c30eab46d43
#
_cell.length_a   1.000
_cell.length_b   1.000
_cell.length_c   1.000
_cell.angle_alpha   90.00
_cell.angle_beta   90.00
_cell.angle_gamma   90.00
#
_symmetry.space_group_name_H-M   'P 1'
#
loop_
_entity.id
_entity.type
_entity.pdbx_description
1 polymer ?
#
loop_
_entity_poly.entity_id
_entity_poly.type
_entity_poly.pdbx_seq_one_letter_code
_entity_poly.pdbx_strand_id
1 'polypeptide(L)'
;MFRPDGGLLAFGYSGHWDGVLPTGGPNDHRNRSADQTLHALGPIPAGLYTIEPAFHDPHKGPIAMHLTPHAENDMHGRSAFMIHGDLSPPRSGQASEGCVILNRVARQAIADSDVRVLEVVKA
;
A
#
# COMPACT_ATOMS: atom_id res chain seq x y z
N MET A 1 -7.42 2.54 5.97
CA MET A 1 -8.04 1.21 5.80
C MET A 1 -9.22 1.05 6.74
N PHE A 2 -10.29 0.45 6.28
CA PHE A 2 -11.52 0.33 7.04
C PHE A 2 -11.90 -1.14 7.24
N ARG A 3 -12.57 -1.43 8.37
CA ARG A 3 -13.18 -2.74 8.61
C ARG A 3 -14.41 -2.93 7.71
N PRO A 4 -14.86 -4.19 7.49
CA PRO A 4 -16.05 -4.46 6.66
C PRO A 4 -17.32 -3.73 7.13
N ASP A 5 -17.40 -3.39 8.42
CA ASP A 5 -18.53 -2.63 8.98
C ASP A 5 -18.41 -1.12 8.77
N GLY A 6 -17.39 -0.66 8.03
CA GLY A 6 -17.12 0.75 7.79
C GLY A 6 -16.26 1.42 8.85
N GLY A 7 -15.90 0.72 9.92
CA GLY A 7 -15.04 1.26 10.98
C GLY A 7 -13.59 1.40 10.51
N LEU A 8 -12.91 2.46 10.97
CA LEU A 8 -11.49 2.66 10.67
C LEU A 8 -10.64 1.63 11.39
N LEU A 9 -9.82 0.85 10.64
CA LEU A 9 -8.89 -0.11 11.20
C LEU A 9 -7.51 0.51 11.43
N ALA A 10 -6.98 1.22 10.44
CA ALA A 10 -5.66 1.81 10.51
C ALA A 10 -5.47 2.86 9.42
N PHE A 11 -4.47 3.71 9.61
CA PHE A 11 -3.96 4.59 8.57
C PHE A 11 -2.71 3.99 7.95
N GLY A 12 -2.51 4.25 6.67
CA GLY A 12 -1.32 3.85 5.95
C GLY A 12 -1.16 4.70 4.71
N TYR A 13 -0.20 4.32 3.87
CA TYR A 13 0.02 5.06 2.63
C TYR A 13 0.48 4.15 1.50
N SER A 14 0.34 4.64 0.27
CA SER A 14 0.87 4.05 -0.94
C SER A 14 1.40 5.18 -1.83
N GLY A 15 2.58 4.97 -2.41
CA GLY A 15 3.25 5.96 -3.24
C GLY A 15 4.55 6.47 -2.64
N HIS A 16 5.40 7.02 -3.52
CA HIS A 16 6.76 7.43 -3.17
C HIS A 16 6.84 8.87 -2.68
N TRP A 17 7.63 9.08 -1.65
CA TRP A 17 8.08 10.38 -1.17
C TRP A 17 9.59 10.30 -0.93
N ASP A 18 10.34 11.28 -1.44
CA ASP A 18 11.80 11.31 -1.34
C ASP A 18 12.31 11.93 -0.02
N GLY A 19 11.40 12.31 0.87
CA GLY A 19 11.76 12.94 2.14
C GLY A 19 11.96 14.44 2.07
N VAL A 20 11.86 15.05 0.88
CA VAL A 20 12.03 16.50 0.72
C VAL A 20 10.77 17.24 1.15
N LEU A 21 10.91 18.16 2.08
CA LEU A 21 9.81 18.98 2.57
C LEU A 21 9.42 20.06 1.55
N PRO A 22 8.16 20.52 1.55
CA PRO A 22 7.08 20.12 2.46
C PRO A 22 6.43 18.78 2.09
N THR A 23 5.85 18.10 3.07
CA THR A 23 4.96 16.98 2.81
C THR A 23 3.77 17.48 1.98
N GLY A 24 3.29 16.62 1.04
CA GLY A 24 2.24 17.02 0.11
C GLY A 24 2.70 17.91 -1.03
N GLY A 25 3.99 18.20 -1.11
CA GLY A 25 4.60 18.96 -2.20
C GLY A 25 4.76 18.14 -3.49
N PRO A 26 5.47 18.71 -4.51
CA PRO A 26 5.62 18.06 -5.82
C PRO A 26 6.32 16.70 -5.78
N ASN A 27 7.17 16.46 -4.77
CA ASN A 27 7.92 15.22 -4.61
C ASN A 27 7.22 14.19 -3.72
N ASP A 28 5.99 14.48 -3.29
CA ASP A 28 5.22 13.58 -2.43
C ASP A 28 4.03 13.02 -3.20
N HIS A 29 4.18 11.77 -3.66
CA HIS A 29 3.15 11.07 -4.44
C HIS A 29 2.27 10.17 -3.59
N ARG A 30 2.48 10.16 -2.25
CA ARG A 30 1.72 9.29 -1.34
C ARG A 30 0.23 9.61 -1.40
N ASN A 31 -0.58 8.56 -1.60
CA ASN A 31 -2.04 8.59 -1.64
C ASN A 31 -2.64 9.57 -2.68
N ARG A 32 -1.85 9.95 -3.66
CA ARG A 32 -2.28 10.87 -4.71
C ARG A 32 -2.78 10.08 -5.91
N SER A 33 -4.09 9.82 -5.97
CA SER A 33 -4.71 8.99 -7.01
C SER A 33 -4.42 9.46 -8.44
N ALA A 34 -4.29 10.77 -8.64
CA ALA A 34 -3.92 11.31 -9.94
C ALA A 34 -2.58 10.80 -10.45
N ASP A 35 -1.69 10.34 -9.55
CA ASP A 35 -0.37 9.84 -9.88
C ASP A 35 -0.33 8.31 -10.05
N GLN A 36 -1.46 7.62 -10.02
CA GLN A 36 -1.49 6.14 -10.06
C GLN A 36 -0.89 5.54 -11.34
N THR A 37 -0.73 6.33 -12.40
CA THR A 37 -0.10 5.88 -13.64
C THR A 37 1.43 5.98 -13.61
N LEU A 38 2.01 6.64 -12.61
CA LEU A 38 3.43 6.88 -12.53
C LEU A 38 4.15 5.67 -11.94
N HIS A 39 4.98 4.98 -12.76
CA HIS A 39 5.76 3.83 -12.33
C HIS A 39 6.77 4.24 -11.25
N ALA A 40 6.91 3.43 -10.21
CA ALA A 40 7.81 3.61 -9.07
C ALA A 40 7.57 4.89 -8.23
N LEU A 41 6.59 5.71 -8.58
CA LEU A 41 6.29 6.97 -7.88
C LEU A 41 4.87 7.00 -7.33
N GLY A 42 3.89 6.65 -8.15
CA GLY A 42 2.49 6.79 -7.78
C GLY A 42 2.01 5.73 -6.79
N PRO A 43 0.84 5.95 -6.17
CA PRO A 43 0.19 4.95 -5.34
C PRO A 43 -0.26 3.76 -6.19
N ILE A 44 -0.65 2.67 -5.50
CA ILE A 44 -1.23 1.51 -6.16
C ILE A 44 -2.47 1.91 -6.96
N PRO A 45 -2.63 1.41 -8.21
CA PRO A 45 -3.81 1.72 -9.01
C PRO A 45 -5.13 1.31 -8.34
N ALA A 46 -6.18 2.09 -8.56
CA ALA A 46 -7.51 1.81 -8.06
C ALA A 46 -8.03 0.47 -8.62
N GLY A 47 -8.80 -0.25 -7.81
CA GLY A 47 -9.40 -1.52 -8.19
C GLY A 47 -9.44 -2.52 -7.06
N LEU A 48 -9.72 -3.77 -7.39
CA LEU A 48 -9.79 -4.88 -6.45
C LEU A 48 -8.53 -5.74 -6.53
N TYR A 49 -8.07 -6.18 -5.36
CA TYR A 49 -6.87 -7.02 -5.24
C TYR A 49 -7.16 -8.21 -4.34
N THR A 50 -6.64 -9.37 -4.71
CA THR A 50 -6.60 -10.51 -3.80
C THR A 50 -5.39 -10.37 -2.88
N ILE A 51 -5.62 -10.48 -1.58
CA ILE A 51 -4.55 -10.49 -0.57
C ILE A 51 -4.05 -11.92 -0.43
N GLU A 52 -2.80 -12.15 -0.81
CA GLU A 52 -2.18 -13.46 -0.70
C GLU A 52 -1.72 -13.74 0.74
N PRO A 53 -1.42 -15.00 1.10
CA PRO A 53 -0.99 -15.33 2.47
C PRO A 53 0.22 -14.54 2.94
N ALA A 54 0.23 -14.16 4.22
CA ALA A 54 1.33 -13.43 4.83
C ALA A 54 2.61 -14.28 4.87
N PHE A 55 3.76 -13.63 4.69
CA PHE A 55 5.06 -14.25 4.73
C PHE A 55 6.12 -13.29 5.25
N HIS A 56 7.32 -13.80 5.53
CA HIS A 56 8.47 -12.99 5.88
C HIS A 56 9.29 -12.69 4.63
N ASP A 57 9.30 -11.42 4.22
CA ASP A 57 10.11 -10.99 3.08
C ASP A 57 11.51 -10.58 3.56
N PRO A 58 12.59 -11.04 2.89
CA PRO A 58 13.96 -10.71 3.32
C PRO A 58 14.28 -9.22 3.36
N HIS A 59 13.59 -8.42 2.54
CA HIS A 59 13.82 -6.97 2.45
C HIS A 59 12.72 -6.15 3.11
N LYS A 60 11.48 -6.66 3.12
CA LYS A 60 10.30 -5.94 3.62
C LYS A 60 9.89 -6.34 5.03
N GLY A 61 10.52 -7.39 5.57
CA GLY A 61 10.29 -7.86 6.92
C GLY A 61 9.10 -8.78 7.09
N PRO A 62 8.70 -9.04 8.35
CA PRO A 62 7.61 -9.98 8.64
C PRO A 62 6.25 -9.40 8.28
N ILE A 63 5.30 -10.32 8.04
CA ILE A 63 3.90 -10.01 7.77
C ILE A 63 3.76 -9.10 6.54
N ALA A 64 4.40 -9.55 5.45
CA ALA A 64 4.22 -8.99 4.12
C ALA A 64 3.20 -9.84 3.36
N MET A 65 2.42 -9.23 2.48
CA MET A 65 1.41 -9.93 1.70
C MET A 65 1.45 -9.42 0.26
N HIS A 66 1.56 -10.35 -0.71
CA HIS A 66 1.42 -9.99 -2.11
C HIS A 66 -0.02 -9.61 -2.41
N LEU A 67 -0.18 -8.67 -3.33
CA LEU A 67 -1.48 -8.23 -3.84
C LEU A 67 -1.59 -8.62 -5.32
N THR A 68 -2.56 -9.48 -5.62
CA THR A 68 -2.83 -9.91 -7.00
C THR A 68 -4.01 -9.11 -7.54
N PRO A 69 -3.80 -8.28 -8.58
CA PRO A 69 -4.88 -7.48 -9.14
C PRO A 69 -5.94 -8.35 -9.81
N HIS A 70 -7.21 -7.98 -9.67
CA HIS A 70 -8.28 -8.59 -10.41
C HIS A 70 -8.18 -8.21 -11.90
N ALA A 71 -8.64 -9.09 -12.78
CA ALA A 71 -8.44 -8.95 -14.22
C ALA A 71 -9.06 -7.68 -14.82
N GLU A 72 -10.12 -7.16 -14.20
CA GLU A 72 -10.81 -5.94 -14.64
C GLU A 72 -10.10 -4.64 -14.26
N ASN A 73 -9.04 -4.70 -13.41
CA ASN A 73 -8.29 -3.50 -13.04
C ASN A 73 -7.50 -2.96 -14.23
N ASP A 74 -7.44 -1.63 -14.33
CA ASP A 74 -6.46 -0.98 -15.18
C ASP A 74 -5.19 -0.75 -14.35
N MET A 75 -4.18 -1.55 -14.59
CA MET A 75 -2.93 -1.49 -13.84
C MET A 75 -1.91 -0.53 -14.42
N HIS A 76 -2.21 0.12 -15.56
CA HIS A 76 -1.31 1.08 -16.19
C HIS A 76 0.09 0.51 -16.47
N GLY A 77 0.17 -0.79 -16.78
CA GLY A 77 1.45 -1.48 -17.01
C GLY A 77 2.29 -1.72 -15.75
N ARG A 78 1.75 -1.43 -14.57
CA ARG A 78 2.44 -1.58 -13.29
C ARG A 78 2.11 -2.94 -12.66
N SER A 79 3.03 -3.45 -11.82
CA SER A 79 2.91 -4.76 -11.20
C SER A 79 3.71 -4.88 -9.91
N ALA A 80 3.66 -6.06 -9.28
CA ALA A 80 4.45 -6.42 -8.11
C ALA A 80 4.11 -5.60 -6.86
N PHE A 81 2.84 -5.42 -6.58
CA PHE A 81 2.37 -4.72 -5.38
C PHE A 81 2.26 -5.66 -4.17
N MET A 82 2.52 -5.09 -3.00
CA MET A 82 2.47 -5.77 -1.72
C MET A 82 1.89 -4.85 -0.64
N ILE A 83 1.45 -5.47 0.47
CA ILE A 83 1.28 -4.78 1.75
C ILE A 83 2.53 -5.10 2.58
N HIS A 84 3.19 -4.10 3.13
CA HIS A 84 4.32 -4.29 4.04
C HIS A 84 4.46 -3.11 5.02
N GLY A 85 5.51 -3.13 5.85
CA GLY A 85 5.74 -2.11 6.87
C GLY A 85 6.57 -0.94 6.38
N ASP A 86 6.52 0.14 7.17
CA ASP A 86 7.29 1.36 6.91
C ASP A 86 8.76 1.19 7.32
N LEU A 87 9.58 2.14 6.89
CA LEU A 87 10.95 2.27 7.35
C LEU A 87 10.97 2.94 8.72
N SER A 88 12.04 2.66 9.49
CA SER A 88 12.22 3.30 10.78
C SER A 88 12.61 4.77 10.63
N PRO A 89 12.26 5.63 11.62
CA PRO A 89 12.74 7.02 11.59
C PRO A 89 14.27 7.08 11.45
N PRO A 90 14.81 8.07 10.73
CA PRO A 90 14.13 9.22 10.11
C PRO A 90 13.53 8.96 8.73
N ARG A 91 13.52 7.71 8.25
CA ARG A 91 13.08 7.37 6.88
C ARG A 91 11.60 6.97 6.80
N SER A 92 10.84 7.16 7.87
CA SER A 92 9.40 6.90 7.89
C SER A 92 8.69 7.67 6.77
N GLY A 93 7.73 7.02 6.12
CA GLY A 93 7.01 7.62 5.00
C GLY A 93 7.67 7.41 3.64
N GLN A 94 8.84 6.75 3.59
CA GLN A 94 9.63 6.57 2.36
C GLN A 94 9.72 5.12 1.89
N ALA A 95 8.89 4.22 2.41
CA ALA A 95 8.99 2.78 2.14
C ALA A 95 8.30 2.34 0.86
N SER A 96 7.53 3.20 0.18
CA SER A 96 6.67 2.77 -0.92
C SER A 96 7.10 3.34 -2.27
N GLU A 97 7.03 2.47 -3.29
CA GLU A 97 7.05 2.85 -4.70
C GLU A 97 5.73 2.46 -5.38
N GLY A 98 4.68 2.29 -4.57
CA GLY A 98 3.36 1.84 -4.96
C GLY A 98 2.77 0.79 -4.02
N CYS A 99 3.59 0.09 -3.22
CA CYS A 99 3.09 -0.84 -2.22
C CYS A 99 2.26 -0.13 -1.15
N VAL A 100 1.35 -0.85 -0.54
CA VAL A 100 0.52 -0.35 0.55
C VAL A 100 1.26 -0.53 1.86
N ILE A 101 1.49 0.57 2.56
CA ILE A 101 2.24 0.57 3.82
C ILE A 101 1.28 0.68 4.99
N LEU A 102 1.30 -0.33 5.85
CA LEU A 102 0.49 -0.40 7.06
C LEU A 102 1.37 -0.76 8.26
N ASN A 103 0.96 -0.37 9.46
CA ASN A 103 1.67 -0.74 10.67
C ASN A 103 1.52 -2.24 10.97
N ARG A 104 2.32 -2.74 11.89
CA ARG A 104 2.37 -4.18 12.21
C ARG A 104 1.04 -4.69 12.76
N VAL A 105 0.36 -3.90 13.59
CA VAL A 105 -0.92 -4.29 14.19
C VAL A 105 -1.97 -4.49 13.09
N ALA A 106 -2.05 -3.57 12.13
CA ALA A 106 -2.97 -3.69 11.00
C ALA A 106 -2.64 -4.90 10.12
N ARG A 107 -1.36 -5.12 9.81
CA ARG A 107 -0.94 -6.27 9.00
C ARG A 107 -1.23 -7.60 9.69
N GLN A 108 -1.00 -7.69 10.99
CA GLN A 108 -1.31 -8.88 11.76
C GLN A 108 -2.82 -9.13 11.80
N ALA A 109 -3.62 -8.08 11.96
CA ALA A 109 -5.08 -8.20 11.95
C ALA A 109 -5.60 -8.73 10.61
N ILE A 110 -5.03 -8.29 9.49
CA ILE A 110 -5.38 -8.82 8.17
C ILE A 110 -4.97 -10.29 8.05
N ALA A 111 -3.74 -10.62 8.46
CA ALA A 111 -3.23 -11.99 8.38
C ALA A 111 -4.06 -12.97 9.20
N ASP A 112 -4.58 -12.54 10.36
CA ASP A 112 -5.39 -13.37 11.27
C ASP A 112 -6.86 -13.42 10.88
N SER A 113 -7.30 -12.57 9.95
CA SER A 113 -8.69 -12.49 9.52
C SER A 113 -8.97 -13.39 8.31
N ASP A 114 -10.26 -13.47 7.96
CA ASP A 114 -10.71 -14.13 6.72
C ASP A 114 -10.73 -13.16 5.53
N VAL A 115 -10.29 -11.91 5.71
CA VAL A 115 -10.27 -10.91 4.65
C VAL A 115 -9.22 -11.30 3.60
N ARG A 116 -9.65 -11.39 2.34
CA ARG A 116 -8.79 -11.77 1.21
C ARG A 116 -8.91 -10.80 0.04
N VAL A 117 -9.66 -9.71 0.20
CA VAL A 117 -9.86 -8.71 -0.86
C VAL A 117 -9.57 -7.32 -0.30
N LEU A 118 -8.77 -6.58 -1.04
CA LEU A 118 -8.51 -5.16 -0.82
C LEU A 118 -9.15 -4.37 -1.95
N GLU A 119 -9.94 -3.36 -1.61
CA GLU A 119 -10.43 -2.39 -2.58
C GLU A 119 -9.66 -1.09 -2.44
N VAL A 120 -9.08 -0.64 -3.56
CA VAL A 120 -8.41 0.65 -3.66
C VAL A 120 -9.33 1.60 -4.41
N VAL A 121 -9.72 2.68 -3.75
CA VAL A 121 -10.62 3.69 -4.34
C VAL A 121 -9.84 4.94 -4.66
N LYS A 122 -10.32 5.69 -5.66
CA LYS A 122 -9.77 7.01 -5.98
C LYS A 122 -10.20 8.01 -4.91
N ALA A 123 -9.23 8.75 -4.43
CA ALA A 123 -9.48 9.81 -3.46
C ALA A 123 -10.05 11.05 -4.12
#